data_8a9701fad871ad7bc336d52a29c34dd6
#
_entry.id   8a9701fad871ad7bc336d52a29c34dd6
#
_cell.length_a   1.000
_cell.length_b   1.000
_cell.length_c   1.000
_cell.angle_alpha   90.00
_cell.angle_beta   90.00
_cell.angle_gamma   90.00
#
_symmetry.space_group_name_H-M   'P 1'
#
loop_
_entity.id
_entity.type
_entity.pdbx_description
1 polymer ?
#
loop_
_entity_poly.entity_id
_entity_poly.type
_entity_poly.pdbx_seq_one_letter_code
_entity_poly.pdbx_strand_id
1 'polypeptide(L)'
;MSEGATYTFDQSDSSNAGHPLRFSTTSNGTHGGGSEYTTGVTTNGTPGSAGAYTRITVAVGTPTLYYYCSIHSGMGGQANTP
;
A
#
# COMPACT_ATOMS: atom_id res chain seq x y z
N MET A 1 4.65 5.44 9.81
CA MET A 1 4.73 4.02 10.20
C MET A 1 6.07 3.77 10.90
N SER A 2 6.07 2.94 11.91
CA SER A 2 7.28 2.65 12.69
C SER A 2 7.99 1.40 12.17
N GLU A 3 9.32 1.44 12.11
CA GLU A 3 10.11 0.25 11.79
C GLU A 3 9.82 -0.88 12.78
N GLY A 4 9.75 -2.11 12.28
CA GLY A 4 9.43 -3.30 13.07
C GLY A 4 7.94 -3.51 13.36
N ALA A 5 7.07 -2.57 13.03
CA ALA A 5 5.63 -2.69 13.25
C ALA A 5 4.92 -3.23 12.02
N THR A 6 3.76 -3.87 12.26
CA THR A 6 2.89 -4.37 11.22
C THR A 6 1.61 -3.55 11.15
N TYR A 7 1.24 -3.12 9.97
CA TYR A 7 0.03 -2.33 9.72
C TYR A 7 -0.85 -3.05 8.73
N THR A 8 -2.11 -3.23 9.10
CA THR A 8 -3.12 -3.84 8.23
C THR A 8 -4.13 -2.78 7.81
N PHE A 9 -4.28 -2.62 6.52
CA PHE A 9 -5.24 -1.68 5.93
C PHE A 9 -6.41 -2.49 5.40
N ASP A 10 -7.55 -2.37 6.07
CA ASP A 10 -8.77 -3.10 5.73
C ASP A 10 -9.34 -2.52 4.43
N GLN A 11 -9.50 -3.37 3.43
CA GLN A 11 -10.09 -3.01 2.14
C GLN A 11 -11.40 -3.76 1.89
N SER A 12 -12.07 -4.22 2.94
CA SER A 12 -13.30 -5.02 2.81
C SER A 12 -14.54 -4.19 2.48
N ASP A 13 -14.54 -2.90 2.81
CA ASP A 13 -15.69 -2.03 2.52
C ASP A 13 -15.89 -1.90 1.01
N SER A 14 -17.15 -1.85 0.56
CA SER A 14 -17.48 -1.78 -0.86
C SER A 14 -16.92 -0.55 -1.56
N SER A 15 -16.63 0.53 -0.82
CA SER A 15 -15.98 1.74 -1.36
C SER A 15 -14.57 1.47 -1.88
N ASN A 16 -13.94 0.37 -1.46
CA ASN A 16 -12.62 -0.04 -1.92
C ASN A 16 -12.64 -0.82 -3.24
N ALA A 17 -13.80 -1.16 -3.76
CA ALA A 17 -13.90 -1.93 -5.00
C ALA A 17 -13.19 -1.19 -6.15
N GLY A 18 -12.26 -1.89 -6.82
CA GLY A 18 -11.45 -1.30 -7.89
C GLY A 18 -10.31 -0.40 -7.42
N HIS A 19 -10.00 -0.38 -6.11
CA HIS A 19 -8.95 0.46 -5.53
C HIS A 19 -7.95 -0.36 -4.69
N PRO A 20 -7.11 -1.20 -5.31
CA PRO A 20 -6.09 -1.94 -4.56
C PRO A 20 -5.04 -0.98 -4.00
N LEU A 21 -4.83 -1.02 -2.67
CA LEU A 21 -3.80 -0.25 -1.99
C LEU A 21 -2.44 -0.93 -2.15
N ARG A 22 -1.44 -0.18 -2.58
CA ARG A 22 -0.06 -0.64 -2.75
C ARG A 22 0.91 0.42 -2.27
N PHE A 23 2.19 0.04 -2.15
CA PHE A 23 3.28 0.92 -1.72
C PHE A 23 4.35 1.01 -2.80
N SER A 24 5.10 2.12 -2.79
CA SER A 24 6.21 2.35 -3.70
C SER A 24 7.20 3.33 -3.05
N THR A 25 8.44 3.33 -3.50
CA THR A 25 9.40 4.36 -3.15
C THR A 25 9.26 5.61 -4.05
N THR A 26 8.38 5.55 -5.02
CA THR A 26 8.12 6.64 -5.98
C THR A 26 6.71 7.18 -5.74
N SER A 27 6.57 8.50 -5.71
CA SER A 27 5.26 9.16 -5.63
C SER A 27 4.38 8.71 -6.79
N ASN A 28 3.10 8.42 -6.51
CA ASN A 28 2.15 7.88 -7.49
C ASN A 28 2.53 6.47 -7.99
N GLY A 29 3.48 5.82 -7.35
CA GLY A 29 3.89 4.44 -7.60
C GLY A 29 4.20 4.12 -9.05
N THR A 30 3.58 3.08 -9.58
CA THR A 30 3.78 2.65 -10.97
C THR A 30 3.28 3.65 -11.99
N HIS A 31 2.31 4.51 -11.63
CA HIS A 31 1.83 5.58 -12.50
C HIS A 31 2.84 6.71 -12.65
N GLY A 32 3.73 6.87 -11.65
CA GLY A 32 4.81 7.86 -11.67
C GLY A 32 6.12 7.31 -12.25
N GLY A 33 6.09 6.14 -12.87
CA GLY A 33 7.28 5.51 -13.45
C GLY A 33 8.08 4.65 -12.47
N GLY A 34 7.56 4.44 -11.26
CA GLY A 34 8.18 3.59 -10.25
C GLY A 34 7.74 2.15 -10.33
N SER A 35 8.16 1.37 -9.33
CA SER A 35 7.76 -0.03 -9.16
C SER A 35 7.04 -0.21 -7.84
N GLU A 36 6.21 -1.25 -7.75
CA GLU A 36 5.56 -1.61 -6.49
C GLU A 36 6.61 -2.07 -5.48
N TYR A 37 6.52 -1.56 -4.24
CA TYR A 37 7.35 -1.99 -3.12
C TYR A 37 6.65 -3.18 -2.45
N THR A 38 7.31 -4.34 -2.45
CA THR A 38 6.70 -5.59 -1.98
C THR A 38 7.36 -6.17 -0.73
N THR A 39 8.48 -5.62 -0.28
CA THR A 39 9.19 -6.11 0.91
C THR A 39 8.31 -6.00 2.14
N GLY A 40 7.99 -7.13 2.77
CA GLY A 40 7.13 -7.19 3.95
C GLY A 40 5.65 -6.90 3.66
N VAL A 41 5.25 -6.83 2.39
CA VAL A 41 3.87 -6.54 2.00
C VAL A 41 3.13 -7.82 1.64
N THR A 42 1.94 -7.99 2.21
CA THR A 42 1.04 -9.10 1.91
C THR A 42 -0.33 -8.53 1.57
N THR A 43 -0.96 -9.09 0.56
CA THR A 43 -2.33 -8.72 0.19
C THR A 43 -3.22 -9.94 0.28
N ASN A 44 -4.50 -9.73 0.59
CA ASN A 44 -5.50 -10.80 0.68
C ASN A 44 -6.82 -10.34 0.11
N GLY A 45 -7.47 -11.21 -0.63
CA GLY A 45 -8.80 -10.98 -1.16
C GLY A 45 -8.84 -9.94 -2.27
N THR A 46 -10.06 -9.57 -2.64
CA THR A 46 -10.33 -8.54 -3.64
C THR A 46 -10.85 -7.30 -2.94
N PRO A 47 -10.26 -6.10 -3.16
CA PRO A 47 -10.76 -4.86 -2.57
C PRO A 47 -12.27 -4.69 -2.81
N GLY A 48 -12.99 -4.34 -1.76
CA GLY A 48 -14.45 -4.24 -1.76
C GLY A 48 -15.18 -5.50 -1.35
N SER A 49 -14.46 -6.59 -1.10
CA SER A 49 -15.03 -7.88 -0.67
C SER A 49 -14.63 -8.21 0.76
N ALA A 50 -15.43 -9.02 1.45
CA ALA A 50 -15.14 -9.44 2.81
C ALA A 50 -13.74 -10.07 2.92
N GLY A 51 -12.99 -9.71 3.96
CA GLY A 51 -11.65 -10.24 4.23
C GLY A 51 -10.53 -9.59 3.43
N ALA A 52 -10.80 -8.63 2.55
CA ALA A 52 -9.77 -7.95 1.77
C ALA A 52 -8.90 -7.04 2.66
N TYR A 53 -7.59 -7.11 2.49
CA TYR A 53 -6.64 -6.22 3.17
C TYR A 53 -5.32 -6.11 2.42
N THR A 54 -4.58 -5.04 2.71
CA THR A 54 -3.16 -4.89 2.40
C THR A 54 -2.44 -4.73 3.72
N ARG A 55 -1.39 -5.52 3.95
CA ARG A 55 -0.62 -5.54 5.20
C ARG A 55 0.83 -5.30 4.90
N ILE A 56 1.48 -4.45 5.69
CA ILE A 56 2.92 -4.22 5.61
C ILE A 56 3.56 -4.38 6.98
N THR A 57 4.67 -5.15 7.03
CA THR A 57 5.60 -5.15 8.15
C THR A 57 6.79 -4.30 7.75
N VAL A 58 6.97 -3.17 8.44
CA VAL A 58 7.99 -2.19 8.08
C VAL A 58 9.35 -2.69 8.58
N ALA A 59 10.23 -3.06 7.65
CA ALA A 59 11.58 -3.50 7.98
C ALA A 59 12.45 -2.35 8.45
N VAL A 60 13.47 -2.65 9.26
CA VAL A 60 14.50 -1.67 9.64
C VAL A 60 15.21 -1.19 8.38
N GLY A 61 15.37 0.14 8.25
CA GLY A 61 16.01 0.74 7.07
C GLY A 61 15.07 0.93 5.89
N THR A 62 13.76 0.70 6.05
CA THR A 62 12.78 0.98 4.99
C THR A 62 12.81 2.47 4.65
N PRO A 63 12.95 2.83 3.37
CA PRO A 63 12.90 4.24 2.96
C PRO A 63 11.50 4.81 3.12
N THR A 64 11.36 6.13 2.97
CA THR A 64 10.05 6.76 2.87
C THR A 64 9.24 6.10 1.76
N LEU A 65 8.03 5.68 2.08
CA LEU A 65 7.13 5.04 1.12
C LEU A 65 6.02 5.98 0.70
N TYR A 66 5.44 5.67 -0.44
CA TYR A 66 4.22 6.30 -0.93
C TYR A 66 3.18 5.20 -1.10
N TYR A 67 1.96 5.45 -0.62
CA TYR A 67 0.84 4.55 -0.91
C TYR A 67 0.10 5.06 -2.14
N TYR A 68 -0.42 4.15 -2.92
CA TYR A 68 -1.12 4.50 -4.16
C TYR A 68 -2.16 3.43 -4.51
N CYS A 69 -3.10 3.80 -5.37
CA CYS A 69 -4.02 2.86 -5.97
C CYS A 69 -3.38 2.30 -7.25
N SER A 70 -3.28 0.98 -7.35
CA SER A 70 -2.61 0.37 -8.51
C SER A 70 -3.34 0.57 -9.84
N ILE A 71 -4.62 0.95 -9.79
CA ILE A 71 -5.47 1.12 -10.98
C ILE A 71 -5.62 2.59 -11.39
N HIS A 72 -5.67 3.51 -10.41
CA HIS A 72 -5.97 4.92 -10.66
C HIS A 72 -4.77 5.81 -10.35
N SER A 73 -4.31 6.56 -11.36
CA SER A 73 -3.25 7.56 -11.20
C SER A 73 -3.73 8.72 -10.30
N GLY A 74 -2.81 9.28 -9.51
CA GLY A 74 -3.10 10.43 -8.66
C GLY A 74 -3.83 10.10 -7.37
N MET A 75 -4.06 8.83 -7.07
CA MET A 75 -4.75 8.39 -5.86
C MET A 75 -3.74 7.79 -4.87
N GLY A 76 -3.28 8.60 -3.95
CA GLY A 76 -2.31 8.15 -2.94
C GLY A 76 -1.68 9.31 -2.18
N GLY A 77 -0.61 9.02 -1.45
CA GLY A 77 0.10 9.99 -0.63
C GLY A 77 1.39 9.41 -0.06
N GLN A 78 2.03 10.17 0.84
CA GLN A 78 3.29 9.80 1.47
C GLN A 78 3.04 9.05 2.78
N ALA A 79 3.80 7.97 2.99
CA ALA A 79 3.83 7.22 4.24
C ALA A 79 5.24 7.29 4.82
N ASN A 80 5.41 8.03 5.90
CA ASN A 80 6.70 8.18 6.57
C ASN A 80 7.05 6.92 7.34
N THR A 81 8.34 6.54 7.30
CA THR A 81 8.86 5.33 7.97
C THR A 81 10.10 5.70 8.81
N PRO A 82 9.95 6.58 9.80
CA PRO A 82 11.10 6.99 10.65
C PRO A 82 11.61 5.86 11.53
#